data_3d906e9ec8fe5b84123c2607682f39d3
#
_entry.id   3d906e9ec8fe5b84123c2607682f39d3
#
_cell.length_a   1.000
_cell.length_b   1.000
_cell.length_c   1.000
_cell.angle_alpha   90.00
_cell.angle_beta   90.00
_cell.angle_gamma   90.00
#
_symmetry.space_group_name_H-M   'P 1'
#
loop_
_entity.id
_entity.type
_entity.pdbx_description
1 polymer ?
#
loop_
_entity_poly.entity_id
_entity_poly.type
_entity_poly.pdbx_seq_one_letter_code
_entity_poly.pdbx_strand_id
1 'polypeptide(L)'
;MAATAPGATGNRVVGVSALLACAAIGLAVAGLLLIAGARGLVLAVTVVSLAGGILLFDRVRSDPLPSIVTPKHRALPPPSLASLRHAFTGQFTSGERWLRMADSMAARGNTADAAGVLIAAVKQHPRDYSLWIGLGNMLTDHGSGLNPGARLAFERAVELAPDYPAPRFFYGLAKKRSGDPQGALADFRAVLAGAPANASWRPLVEDQIRTTEAVPAAR
;
A
#
# COMPACT_ATOMS: atom_id res chain seq x y z
N MET A 1 -27.13 -13.36 -35.98
CA MET A 1 -26.14 -12.34 -36.40
C MET A 1 -24.86 -12.56 -35.60
N ALA A 2 -23.85 -13.11 -36.24
CA ALA A 2 -22.58 -13.44 -35.61
C ALA A 2 -21.64 -12.22 -35.73
N ALA A 3 -21.12 -11.72 -34.58
CA ALA A 3 -20.14 -10.67 -34.53
C ALA A 3 -18.74 -11.29 -34.66
N THR A 4 -18.07 -10.98 -35.77
CA THR A 4 -16.69 -11.38 -36.10
C THR A 4 -15.70 -10.58 -35.25
N ALA A 5 -14.82 -11.25 -34.52
CA ALA A 5 -13.71 -10.63 -33.79
C ALA A 5 -12.58 -10.23 -34.76
N PRO A 6 -12.04 -9.02 -34.74
CA PRO A 6 -10.85 -8.65 -35.49
C PRO A 6 -9.60 -8.76 -34.61
N GLY A 7 -8.53 -9.38 -35.13
CA GLY A 7 -7.19 -9.01 -34.67
C GLY A 7 -6.22 -10.08 -34.25
N ALA A 8 -6.04 -11.18 -35.01
CA ALA A 8 -4.93 -12.13 -34.76
C ALA A 8 -3.76 -11.99 -35.73
N THR A 9 -3.74 -11.02 -36.63
CA THR A 9 -2.73 -10.92 -37.71
C THR A 9 -1.59 -9.94 -37.45
N GLY A 10 -1.73 -8.98 -36.52
CA GLY A 10 -0.71 -7.97 -36.25
C GLY A 10 0.58 -8.49 -35.57
N ASN A 11 0.46 -9.53 -34.75
CA ASN A 11 1.61 -9.98 -33.93
C ASN A 11 2.61 -10.88 -34.65
N ARG A 12 2.25 -11.46 -35.82
CA ARG A 12 3.16 -12.33 -36.60
C ARG A 12 4.10 -11.54 -37.49
N VAL A 13 3.70 -10.38 -38.00
CA VAL A 13 4.51 -9.58 -38.93
C VAL A 13 5.66 -8.90 -38.19
N VAL A 14 5.45 -8.46 -36.95
CA VAL A 14 6.50 -7.83 -36.13
C VAL A 14 7.58 -8.85 -35.70
N GLY A 15 7.20 -10.10 -35.45
CA GLY A 15 8.16 -11.17 -35.11
C GLY A 15 9.10 -11.54 -36.28
N VAL A 16 8.59 -11.58 -37.50
CA VAL A 16 9.38 -11.94 -38.69
C VAL A 16 10.37 -10.83 -39.07
N SER A 17 9.99 -9.56 -38.99
CA SER A 17 10.89 -8.44 -39.26
C SER A 17 12.03 -8.34 -38.23
N ALA A 18 11.76 -8.63 -36.95
CA ALA A 18 12.80 -8.65 -35.92
C ALA A 18 13.79 -9.82 -36.12
N LEU A 19 13.31 -11.01 -36.54
CA LEU A 19 14.17 -12.14 -36.84
C LEU A 19 15.04 -11.91 -38.07
N LEU A 20 14.51 -11.27 -39.10
CA LEU A 20 15.28 -10.91 -40.30
C LEU A 20 16.34 -9.84 -39.99
N ALA A 21 16.03 -8.86 -39.14
CA ALA A 21 17.00 -7.87 -38.69
C ALA A 21 18.13 -8.50 -37.85
N CYS A 22 17.82 -9.43 -36.95
CA CYS A 22 18.83 -10.16 -36.18
C CYS A 22 19.73 -11.05 -37.09
N ALA A 23 19.15 -11.69 -38.09
CA ALA A 23 19.93 -12.49 -39.06
C ALA A 23 20.86 -11.62 -39.91
N ALA A 24 20.42 -10.47 -40.39
CA ALA A 24 21.22 -9.52 -41.13
C ALA A 24 22.38 -8.93 -40.32
N ILE A 25 22.16 -8.63 -39.05
CA ILE A 25 23.20 -8.16 -38.12
C ILE A 25 24.22 -9.28 -37.86
N GLY A 26 23.76 -10.53 -37.67
CA GLY A 26 24.62 -11.69 -37.47
C GLY A 26 25.55 -11.96 -38.68
N LEU A 27 25.02 -11.84 -39.91
CA LEU A 27 25.81 -11.98 -41.16
C LEU A 27 26.82 -10.87 -41.32
N ALA A 28 26.47 -9.62 -41.01
CA ALA A 28 27.38 -8.48 -41.04
C ALA A 28 28.53 -8.62 -40.05
N VAL A 29 28.27 -9.10 -38.85
CA VAL A 29 29.28 -9.36 -37.83
C VAL A 29 30.19 -10.49 -38.23
N ALA A 30 29.66 -11.60 -38.78
CA ALA A 30 30.46 -12.72 -39.29
C ALA A 30 31.38 -12.25 -40.41
N GLY A 31 30.90 -11.43 -41.34
CA GLY A 31 31.73 -10.84 -42.42
C GLY A 31 32.86 -9.96 -41.88
N LEU A 32 32.59 -9.14 -40.86
CA LEU A 32 33.59 -8.28 -40.22
C LEU A 32 34.66 -9.09 -39.47
N LEU A 33 34.28 -10.19 -38.83
CA LEU A 33 35.20 -11.11 -38.12
C LEU A 33 36.19 -11.80 -39.08
N LEU A 34 35.76 -12.12 -40.29
CA LEU A 34 36.63 -12.74 -41.32
C LEU A 34 37.70 -11.79 -41.83
N ILE A 35 37.48 -10.48 -41.79
CA ILE A 35 38.36 -9.44 -42.38
C ILE A 35 39.32 -8.82 -41.37
N ALA A 36 38.99 -8.80 -40.08
CA ALA A 36 39.61 -7.90 -39.07
C ALA A 36 40.59 -8.54 -38.07
N GLY A 37 40.80 -9.83 -38.03
CA GLY A 37 41.68 -10.45 -37.05
C GLY A 37 41.27 -10.27 -35.58
N ALA A 38 42.14 -10.62 -34.63
CA ALA A 38 41.82 -10.61 -33.18
C ALA A 38 41.34 -9.26 -32.59
N ARG A 39 41.76 -8.14 -33.17
CA ARG A 39 41.32 -6.76 -32.74
C ARG A 39 39.90 -6.47 -33.19
N GLY A 40 39.46 -7.05 -34.31
CA GLY A 40 38.09 -6.89 -34.82
C GLY A 40 37.05 -7.66 -33.96
N LEU A 41 37.47 -8.73 -33.31
CA LEU A 41 36.59 -9.55 -32.46
C LEU A 41 36.05 -8.70 -31.27
N VAL A 42 36.91 -7.91 -30.61
CA VAL A 42 36.51 -7.07 -29.46
C VAL A 42 35.55 -5.98 -29.91
N LEU A 43 35.82 -5.30 -31.05
CA LEU A 43 34.92 -4.30 -31.61
C LEU A 43 33.57 -4.88 -32.01
N ALA A 44 33.56 -6.09 -32.63
CA ALA A 44 32.32 -6.75 -33.02
C ALA A 44 31.46 -7.12 -31.81
N VAL A 45 32.07 -7.67 -30.76
CA VAL A 45 31.35 -8.01 -29.50
C VAL A 45 30.75 -6.79 -28.83
N THR A 46 31.51 -5.68 -28.78
CA THR A 46 30.99 -4.42 -28.20
C THR A 46 29.82 -3.85 -29.01
N VAL A 47 29.89 -3.85 -30.32
CA VAL A 47 28.81 -3.36 -31.20
C VAL A 47 27.55 -4.24 -31.06
N VAL A 48 27.70 -5.56 -31.04
CA VAL A 48 26.57 -6.49 -30.86
C VAL A 48 25.94 -6.33 -29.48
N SER A 49 26.75 -6.18 -28.44
CA SER A 49 26.23 -5.97 -27.08
C SER A 49 25.47 -4.62 -26.95
N LEU A 50 26.00 -3.57 -27.57
CA LEU A 50 25.34 -2.27 -27.58
C LEU A 50 24.02 -2.29 -28.36
N ALA A 51 24.04 -2.88 -29.56
CA ALA A 51 22.83 -3.02 -30.39
C ALA A 51 21.78 -3.92 -29.71
N GLY A 52 22.18 -5.02 -29.08
CA GLY A 52 21.31 -5.87 -28.28
C GLY A 52 20.72 -5.13 -27.08
N GLY A 53 21.51 -4.34 -26.39
CA GLY A 53 21.06 -3.51 -25.28
C GLY A 53 20.05 -2.45 -25.72
N ILE A 54 20.26 -1.78 -26.85
CA ILE A 54 19.33 -0.79 -27.40
C ILE A 54 18.01 -1.45 -27.81
N LEU A 55 18.06 -2.60 -28.48
CA LEU A 55 16.87 -3.33 -28.90
C LEU A 55 16.06 -3.85 -27.68
N LEU A 56 16.74 -4.34 -26.66
CA LEU A 56 16.10 -4.79 -25.44
C LEU A 56 15.46 -3.61 -24.68
N PHE A 57 16.16 -2.48 -24.63
CA PHE A 57 15.66 -1.25 -24.02
C PHE A 57 14.43 -0.71 -24.76
N ASP A 58 14.46 -0.72 -26.12
CA ASP A 58 13.32 -0.28 -26.92
C ASP A 58 12.12 -1.23 -26.77
N ARG A 59 12.36 -2.53 -26.65
CA ARG A 59 11.32 -3.54 -26.32
C ARG A 59 10.70 -3.29 -24.96
N VAL A 60 11.49 -3.09 -23.91
CA VAL A 60 11.01 -2.81 -22.55
C VAL A 60 10.30 -1.45 -22.48
N ARG A 61 10.77 -0.46 -23.26
CA ARG A 61 10.15 0.87 -23.33
C ARG A 61 8.88 0.91 -24.19
N SER A 62 8.79 0.03 -25.19
CA SER A 62 7.66 -0.01 -26.13
C SER A 62 6.47 -0.83 -25.61
N ASP A 63 6.66 -1.62 -24.55
CA ASP A 63 5.51 -2.14 -23.80
C ASP A 63 4.82 -0.95 -23.13
N PRO A 64 3.62 -0.53 -23.61
CA PRO A 64 2.90 0.51 -22.93
C PRO A 64 2.69 0.00 -21.50
N LEU A 65 3.30 0.72 -20.52
CA LEU A 65 2.95 0.50 -19.13
C LEU A 65 1.43 0.36 -19.08
N PRO A 66 0.88 -0.68 -18.44
CA PRO A 66 -0.55 -0.84 -18.38
C PRO A 66 -1.10 0.51 -17.94
N SER A 67 -1.83 1.15 -18.85
CA SER A 67 -2.45 2.45 -18.56
C SER A 67 -3.21 2.22 -17.28
N ILE A 68 -2.77 2.86 -16.20
CA ILE A 68 -3.59 2.97 -15.01
C ILE A 68 -4.80 3.76 -15.51
N VAL A 69 -5.78 3.03 -16.01
CA VAL A 69 -7.09 3.58 -16.32
C VAL A 69 -7.59 4.07 -14.98
N THR A 70 -7.36 5.34 -14.71
CA THR A 70 -7.95 6.00 -13.54
C THR A 70 -9.46 5.89 -13.78
N PRO A 71 -10.16 5.03 -13.03
CA PRO A 71 -11.59 4.88 -13.26
C PRO A 71 -12.21 6.24 -12.97
N LYS A 72 -12.79 6.88 -13.99
CA LYS A 72 -13.60 8.08 -13.81
C LYS A 72 -14.60 7.78 -12.68
N HIS A 73 -14.46 8.49 -11.57
CA HIS A 73 -15.35 8.42 -10.41
C HIS A 73 -15.43 7.07 -9.66
N ARG A 74 -14.32 6.38 -9.45
CA ARG A 74 -14.29 5.44 -8.33
C ARG A 74 -14.25 6.27 -7.06
N ALA A 75 -15.28 6.13 -6.20
CA ALA A 75 -15.21 6.66 -4.84
C ALA A 75 -13.83 6.27 -4.27
N LEU A 76 -13.09 7.25 -3.74
CA LEU A 76 -11.79 6.97 -3.13
C LEU A 76 -11.98 5.82 -2.13
N PRO A 77 -11.16 4.77 -2.18
CA PRO A 77 -11.25 3.72 -1.18
C PRO A 77 -11.16 4.38 0.21
N PRO A 78 -11.87 3.86 1.21
CA PRO A 78 -11.80 4.41 2.56
C PRO A 78 -10.32 4.48 2.98
N PRO A 79 -9.91 5.57 3.67
CA PRO A 79 -8.51 5.76 4.05
C PRO A 79 -8.04 4.55 4.87
N SER A 80 -6.87 4.04 4.56
CA SER A 80 -6.27 2.94 5.32
C SER A 80 -6.00 3.38 6.77
N LEU A 81 -5.95 2.42 7.71
CA LEU A 81 -5.59 2.72 9.11
C LEU A 81 -4.22 3.42 9.21
N ALA A 82 -3.28 3.09 8.31
CA ALA A 82 -2.00 3.77 8.24
C ALA A 82 -2.13 5.24 7.85
N SER A 83 -2.92 5.57 6.81
CA SER A 83 -3.14 6.97 6.40
C SER A 83 -3.89 7.77 7.45
N LEU A 84 -4.88 7.17 8.14
CA LEU A 84 -5.54 7.80 9.28
C LEU A 84 -4.54 8.07 10.41
N ARG A 85 -3.68 7.10 10.74
CA ARG A 85 -2.65 7.25 11.76
C ARG A 85 -1.73 8.44 11.44
N HIS A 86 -1.25 8.53 10.20
CA HIS A 86 -0.40 9.65 9.76
C HIS A 86 -1.09 11.01 9.84
N ALA A 87 -2.40 11.08 9.64
CA ALA A 87 -3.15 12.32 9.79
C ALA A 87 -3.17 12.86 11.23
N PHE A 88 -3.11 11.97 12.22
CA PHE A 88 -3.12 12.33 13.64
C PHE A 88 -1.73 12.48 14.26
N THR A 89 -0.79 11.60 13.89
CA THR A 89 0.52 11.49 14.56
C THR A 89 1.69 11.93 13.71
N GLY A 90 1.45 12.21 12.42
CA GLY A 90 2.52 12.43 11.44
C GLY A 90 3.17 11.11 10.99
N GLN A 91 4.15 11.23 10.10
CA GLN A 91 4.84 10.07 9.48
C GLN A 91 6.13 9.66 10.20
N PHE A 92 6.61 10.47 11.13
CA PHE A 92 7.94 10.31 11.75
C PHE A 92 7.83 10.08 13.26
N THR A 93 7.14 8.99 13.66
CA THR A 93 7.10 8.55 15.06
C THR A 93 8.19 7.52 15.34
N SER A 94 8.61 7.41 16.60
CA SER A 94 9.62 6.41 17.02
C SER A 94 9.19 4.98 16.70
N GLY A 95 7.88 4.70 16.77
CA GLY A 95 7.28 3.40 16.49
C GLY A 95 7.04 3.10 15.00
N GLU A 96 7.22 4.06 14.09
CA GLU A 96 6.76 3.95 12.69
C GLU A 96 7.36 2.73 11.96
N ARG A 97 8.61 2.38 12.21
CA ARG A 97 9.25 1.19 11.60
C ARG A 97 8.50 -0.10 11.93
N TRP A 98 8.05 -0.25 13.18
CA TRP A 98 7.31 -1.42 13.65
C TRP A 98 5.89 -1.45 13.08
N LEU A 99 5.25 -0.27 13.04
CA LEU A 99 3.91 -0.11 12.49
C LEU A 99 3.88 -0.44 11.00
N ARG A 100 4.84 0.06 10.20
CA ARG A 100 4.94 -0.28 8.77
C ARG A 100 5.23 -1.76 8.54
N MET A 101 6.06 -2.37 9.38
CA MET A 101 6.32 -3.81 9.31
C MET A 101 5.05 -4.62 9.57
N ALA A 102 4.30 -4.27 10.61
CA ALA A 102 3.03 -4.91 10.93
C ALA A 102 1.97 -4.68 9.84
N ASP A 103 1.83 -3.44 9.34
CA ASP A 103 0.93 -3.10 8.23
C ASP A 103 1.25 -3.93 6.97
N SER A 104 2.55 -4.11 6.67
CA SER A 104 3.01 -4.93 5.54
C SER A 104 2.67 -6.43 5.72
N MET A 105 2.73 -6.96 6.93
CA MET A 105 2.33 -8.33 7.23
C MET A 105 0.82 -8.50 7.15
N ALA A 106 0.06 -7.58 7.73
CA ALA A 106 -1.40 -7.57 7.68
C ALA A 106 -1.94 -7.48 6.24
N ALA A 107 -1.30 -6.67 5.39
CA ALA A 107 -1.66 -6.55 3.96
C ALA A 107 -1.51 -7.88 3.19
N ARG A 108 -0.67 -8.79 3.67
CA ARG A 108 -0.51 -10.16 3.14
C ARG A 108 -1.41 -11.19 3.82
N GLY A 109 -2.31 -10.76 4.72
CA GLY A 109 -3.19 -11.64 5.48
C GLY A 109 -2.58 -12.21 6.78
N ASN A 110 -1.30 -11.92 7.08
CA ASN A 110 -0.59 -12.44 8.26
C ASN A 110 -0.85 -11.56 9.50
N THR A 111 -2.10 -11.44 9.93
CA THR A 111 -2.49 -10.58 11.05
C THR A 111 -1.96 -11.08 12.41
N ALA A 112 -1.77 -12.39 12.56
CA ALA A 112 -1.17 -12.97 13.77
C ALA A 112 0.29 -12.54 13.93
N ASP A 113 1.09 -12.64 12.86
CA ASP A 113 2.50 -12.24 12.87
C ASP A 113 2.64 -10.72 13.05
N ALA A 114 1.75 -9.94 12.41
CA ALA A 114 1.68 -8.50 12.60
C ALA A 114 1.42 -8.12 14.07
N ALA A 115 0.49 -8.81 14.74
CA ALA A 115 0.24 -8.61 16.16
C ALA A 115 1.46 -9.03 17.01
N GLY A 116 2.14 -10.14 16.67
CA GLY A 116 3.37 -10.60 17.33
C GLY A 116 4.49 -9.56 17.29
N VAL A 117 4.72 -8.94 16.12
CA VAL A 117 5.70 -7.85 15.96
C VAL A 117 5.36 -6.67 16.88
N LEU A 118 4.09 -6.28 16.95
CA LEU A 118 3.68 -5.14 17.79
C LEU A 118 3.72 -5.48 19.27
N ILE A 119 3.43 -6.72 19.67
CA ILE A 119 3.64 -7.19 21.06
C ILE A 119 5.12 -7.07 21.46
N ALA A 120 6.04 -7.45 20.57
CA ALA A 120 7.46 -7.30 20.83
C ALA A 120 7.87 -5.81 20.90
N ALA A 121 7.30 -4.97 20.04
CA ALA A 121 7.55 -3.54 19.99
C ALA A 121 7.09 -2.81 21.27
N VAL A 122 5.88 -3.08 21.76
CA VAL A 122 5.37 -2.46 23.01
C VAL A 122 6.14 -2.91 24.25
N LYS A 123 6.72 -4.12 24.26
CA LYS A 123 7.62 -4.57 25.34
C LYS A 123 8.91 -3.77 25.35
N GLN A 124 9.46 -3.40 24.17
CA GLN A 124 10.68 -2.60 24.06
C GLN A 124 10.43 -1.11 24.30
N HIS A 125 9.25 -0.62 23.88
CA HIS A 125 8.86 0.79 23.95
C HIS A 125 7.49 0.96 24.64
N PRO A 126 7.36 0.64 25.95
CA PRO A 126 6.08 0.56 26.63
C PRO A 126 5.35 1.90 26.80
N ARG A 127 6.06 3.01 26.59
CA ARG A 127 5.49 4.37 26.67
C ARG A 127 5.09 4.98 25.32
N ASP A 128 5.31 4.25 24.22
CA ASP A 128 4.94 4.73 22.88
C ASP A 128 3.47 4.39 22.61
N TYR A 129 2.57 5.36 22.81
CA TYR A 129 1.14 5.19 22.59
C TYR A 129 0.78 4.79 21.15
N SER A 130 1.61 5.18 20.17
CA SER A 130 1.33 4.85 18.77
C SER A 130 1.46 3.36 18.49
N LEU A 131 2.38 2.68 19.16
CA LEU A 131 2.54 1.22 19.11
C LEU A 131 1.36 0.50 19.77
N TRP A 132 0.84 1.04 20.87
CA TRP A 132 -0.36 0.50 21.51
C TRP A 132 -1.61 0.66 20.66
N ILE A 133 -1.77 1.79 19.95
CA ILE A 133 -2.82 1.96 18.92
C ILE A 133 -2.68 0.91 17.83
N GLY A 134 -1.46 0.74 17.29
CA GLY A 134 -1.18 -0.27 16.26
C GLY A 134 -1.53 -1.67 16.72
N LEU A 135 -1.12 -2.04 17.93
CA LEU A 135 -1.42 -3.34 18.52
C LEU A 135 -2.93 -3.56 18.71
N GLY A 136 -3.65 -2.54 19.20
CA GLY A 136 -5.11 -2.60 19.32
C GLY A 136 -5.80 -2.84 17.98
N ASN A 137 -5.37 -2.15 16.93
CA ASN A 137 -5.89 -2.36 15.59
C ASN A 137 -5.61 -3.78 15.06
N MET A 138 -4.36 -4.26 15.17
CA MET A 138 -4.00 -5.59 14.69
C MET A 138 -4.74 -6.72 15.43
N LEU A 139 -4.91 -6.59 16.76
CA LEU A 139 -5.68 -7.55 17.54
C LEU A 139 -7.18 -7.52 17.21
N THR A 140 -7.72 -6.33 16.87
CA THR A 140 -9.11 -6.20 16.40
C THR A 140 -9.29 -6.87 15.04
N ASP A 141 -8.34 -6.67 14.12
CA ASP A 141 -8.38 -7.27 12.79
C ASP A 141 -8.19 -8.79 12.83
N HIS A 142 -7.26 -9.27 13.65
CA HIS A 142 -7.01 -10.69 13.84
C HIS A 142 -8.19 -11.42 14.50
N GLY A 143 -8.80 -10.80 15.50
CA GLY A 143 -9.93 -11.38 16.24
C GLY A 143 -11.31 -11.12 15.63
N SER A 144 -11.37 -10.49 14.45
CA SER A 144 -12.62 -10.08 13.80
C SER A 144 -13.52 -9.20 14.69
N GLY A 145 -12.91 -8.42 15.59
CA GLY A 145 -13.59 -7.52 16.49
C GLY A 145 -12.79 -7.15 17.74
N LEU A 146 -13.36 -6.28 18.55
CA LEU A 146 -12.73 -5.72 19.75
C LEU A 146 -12.68 -6.77 20.88
N ASN A 147 -11.64 -7.58 20.86
CA ASN A 147 -11.37 -8.57 21.91
C ASN A 147 -10.72 -7.95 23.16
N PRO A 148 -10.61 -8.68 24.30
CA PRO A 148 -10.03 -8.15 25.54
C PRO A 148 -8.60 -7.62 25.39
N GLY A 149 -7.75 -8.26 24.56
CA GLY A 149 -6.39 -7.81 24.30
C GLY A 149 -6.34 -6.50 23.50
N ALA A 150 -7.21 -6.36 22.49
CA ALA A 150 -7.35 -5.12 21.73
C ALA A 150 -7.84 -3.97 22.62
N ARG A 151 -8.84 -4.26 23.49
CA ARG A 151 -9.35 -3.28 24.46
C ARG A 151 -8.24 -2.79 25.39
N LEU A 152 -7.49 -3.70 26.01
CA LEU A 152 -6.36 -3.35 26.87
C LEU A 152 -5.34 -2.47 26.14
N ALA A 153 -5.05 -2.80 24.89
CA ALA A 153 -4.08 -2.02 24.09
C ALA A 153 -4.57 -0.58 23.86
N PHE A 154 -5.85 -0.40 23.50
CA PHE A 154 -6.40 0.95 23.32
C PHE A 154 -6.51 1.72 24.62
N GLU A 155 -6.94 1.09 25.73
CA GLU A 155 -6.99 1.71 27.04
C GLU A 155 -5.60 2.18 27.47
N ARG A 156 -4.57 1.35 27.24
CA ARG A 156 -3.19 1.73 27.53
C ARG A 156 -2.72 2.90 26.65
N ALA A 157 -3.12 2.95 25.39
CA ALA A 157 -2.81 4.09 24.53
C ALA A 157 -3.45 5.39 25.04
N VAL A 158 -4.71 5.34 25.49
CA VAL A 158 -5.42 6.49 26.07
C VAL A 158 -4.76 6.96 27.37
N GLU A 159 -4.37 6.04 28.24
CA GLU A 159 -3.66 6.36 29.49
C GLU A 159 -2.31 7.04 29.23
N LEU A 160 -1.57 6.60 28.22
CA LEU A 160 -0.25 7.16 27.87
C LEU A 160 -0.35 8.54 27.21
N ALA A 161 -1.44 8.84 26.56
CA ALA A 161 -1.61 10.08 25.81
C ALA A 161 -3.07 10.59 25.90
N PRO A 162 -3.55 10.97 27.11
CA PRO A 162 -4.96 11.33 27.35
C PRO A 162 -5.38 12.59 26.58
N ASP A 163 -4.45 13.52 26.36
CA ASP A 163 -4.71 14.79 25.67
C ASP A 163 -4.57 14.69 24.15
N TYR A 164 -4.06 13.56 23.64
CA TYR A 164 -3.94 13.34 22.21
C TYR A 164 -5.21 12.69 21.62
N PRO A 165 -5.67 13.18 20.46
CA PRO A 165 -6.91 12.70 19.86
C PRO A 165 -6.81 11.26 19.31
N ALA A 166 -5.61 10.86 18.84
CA ALA A 166 -5.41 9.59 18.14
C ALA A 166 -5.85 8.36 18.94
N PRO A 167 -5.43 8.13 20.20
CA PRO A 167 -5.81 6.93 20.94
C PRO A 167 -7.32 6.73 21.01
N ARG A 168 -8.04 7.78 21.37
CA ARG A 168 -9.50 7.75 21.50
C ARG A 168 -10.20 7.59 20.17
N PHE A 169 -9.71 8.24 19.12
CA PHE A 169 -10.23 8.11 17.76
C PHE A 169 -10.14 6.66 17.26
N PHE A 170 -8.97 6.03 17.39
CA PHE A 170 -8.78 4.65 16.93
C PHE A 170 -9.54 3.63 17.78
N TYR A 171 -9.70 3.89 19.06
CA TYR A 171 -10.56 3.09 19.92
C TYR A 171 -12.02 3.17 19.47
N GLY A 172 -12.53 4.36 19.17
CA GLY A 172 -13.86 4.56 18.58
C GLY A 172 -14.02 3.82 17.25
N LEU A 173 -13.02 3.87 16.35
CA LEU A 173 -13.05 3.10 15.10
C LEU A 173 -13.13 1.58 15.35
N ALA A 174 -12.39 1.07 16.33
CA ALA A 174 -12.44 -0.35 16.70
C ALA A 174 -13.80 -0.74 17.25
N LYS A 175 -14.42 0.08 18.10
CA LYS A 175 -15.80 -0.13 18.60
C LYS A 175 -16.80 -0.13 17.45
N LYS A 176 -16.73 0.85 16.53
CA LYS A 176 -17.61 0.91 15.35
C LYS A 176 -17.53 -0.38 14.53
N ARG A 177 -16.31 -0.84 14.20
CA ARG A 177 -16.10 -2.07 13.44
C ARG A 177 -16.56 -3.33 14.16
N SER A 178 -16.64 -3.27 15.48
CA SER A 178 -17.06 -4.38 16.34
C SER A 178 -18.55 -4.35 16.71
N GLY A 179 -19.34 -3.48 16.07
CA GLY A 179 -20.78 -3.42 16.26
C GLY A 179 -21.23 -2.61 17.50
N ASP A 180 -20.34 -1.76 18.04
CA ASP A 180 -20.69 -0.80 19.11
C ASP A 180 -20.66 0.64 18.56
N PRO A 181 -21.69 1.06 17.81
CA PRO A 181 -21.75 2.41 17.25
C PRO A 181 -21.95 3.48 18.33
N GLN A 182 -22.62 3.17 19.43
CA GLN A 182 -22.86 4.14 20.49
C GLN A 182 -21.58 4.46 21.26
N GLY A 183 -20.79 3.45 21.60
CA GLY A 183 -19.47 3.63 22.19
C GLY A 183 -18.50 4.35 21.27
N ALA A 184 -18.59 4.08 19.96
CA ALA A 184 -17.79 4.81 18.96
C ALA A 184 -18.16 6.30 18.88
N LEU A 185 -19.45 6.63 18.83
CA LEU A 185 -19.93 8.02 18.83
C LEU A 185 -19.49 8.78 20.08
N ALA A 186 -19.54 8.15 21.25
CA ALA A 186 -19.07 8.75 22.50
C ALA A 186 -17.58 9.13 22.38
N ASP A 187 -16.73 8.22 21.88
CA ASP A 187 -15.31 8.50 21.70
C ASP A 187 -15.05 9.60 20.64
N PHE A 188 -15.70 9.55 19.49
CA PHE A 188 -15.53 10.57 18.45
C PHE A 188 -15.97 11.97 18.91
N ARG A 189 -17.09 12.08 19.64
CA ARG A 189 -17.55 13.34 20.21
C ARG A 189 -16.58 13.88 21.26
N ALA A 190 -16.02 13.00 22.10
CA ALA A 190 -14.99 13.37 23.08
C ALA A 190 -13.72 13.91 22.39
N VAL A 191 -13.30 13.30 21.27
CA VAL A 191 -12.19 13.81 20.45
C VAL A 191 -12.48 15.21 19.91
N LEU A 192 -13.69 15.46 19.40
CA LEU A 192 -14.07 16.79 18.89
C LEU A 192 -14.19 17.86 19.98
N ALA A 193 -14.63 17.48 21.19
CA ALA A 193 -14.81 18.41 22.30
C ALA A 193 -13.48 19.09 22.71
N GLY A 194 -12.35 18.38 22.59
CA GLY A 194 -11.01 18.91 22.85
C GLY A 194 -10.27 19.44 21.62
N ALA A 195 -10.92 19.43 20.44
CA ALA A 195 -10.26 19.71 19.17
C ALA A 195 -10.09 21.24 18.93
N PRO A 196 -8.88 21.69 18.56
CA PRO A 196 -8.72 23.04 18.00
C PRO A 196 -9.56 23.21 16.74
N ALA A 197 -10.10 24.42 16.52
CA ALA A 197 -10.98 24.70 15.37
C ALA A 197 -10.29 24.45 14.02
N ASN A 198 -8.98 24.65 13.96
CA ASN A 198 -8.13 24.48 12.77
C ASN A 198 -7.42 23.13 12.69
N ALA A 199 -7.79 22.14 13.50
CA ALA A 199 -7.17 20.83 13.47
C ALA A 199 -7.42 20.12 12.11
N SER A 200 -6.35 19.73 11.42
CA SER A 200 -6.41 19.10 10.10
C SER A 200 -7.17 17.77 10.07
N TRP A 201 -7.20 17.07 11.19
CA TRP A 201 -7.89 15.80 11.37
C TRP A 201 -9.39 15.95 11.75
N ARG A 202 -9.84 17.15 12.09
CA ARG A 202 -11.24 17.41 12.49
C ARG A 202 -12.27 16.91 11.47
N PRO A 203 -12.13 17.18 10.15
CA PRO A 203 -13.08 16.68 9.15
C PRO A 203 -13.17 15.15 9.10
N LEU A 204 -12.07 14.46 9.42
CA LEU A 204 -12.06 12.98 9.47
C LEU A 204 -12.94 12.45 10.61
N VAL A 205 -12.89 13.10 11.79
CA VAL A 205 -13.71 12.70 12.95
C VAL A 205 -15.18 13.03 12.70
N GLU A 206 -15.48 14.20 12.15
CA GLU A 206 -16.84 14.61 11.77
C GLU A 206 -17.45 13.63 10.74
N ASP A 207 -16.67 13.19 9.76
CA ASP A 207 -17.09 12.17 8.81
C ASP A 207 -17.39 10.83 9.48
N GLN A 208 -16.56 10.42 10.45
CA GLN A 208 -16.83 9.18 11.21
C GLN A 208 -18.10 9.28 12.05
N ILE A 209 -18.39 10.41 12.65
CA ILE A 209 -19.67 10.64 13.36
C ILE A 209 -20.83 10.51 12.39
N ARG A 210 -20.82 11.27 11.29
CA ARG A 210 -21.88 11.26 10.29
C ARG A 210 -22.14 9.86 9.74
N THR A 211 -21.08 9.13 9.37
CA THR A 211 -21.21 7.77 8.82
C THR A 211 -21.65 6.75 9.87
N THR A 212 -21.38 6.99 11.15
CA THR A 212 -21.82 6.10 12.22
C THR A 212 -23.30 6.35 12.58
N GLU A 213 -23.74 7.60 12.57
CA GLU A 213 -25.13 7.98 12.80
C GLU A 213 -26.06 7.54 11.64
N ALA A 214 -25.54 7.48 10.40
CA ALA A 214 -26.29 7.05 9.24
C ALA A 214 -26.58 5.53 9.22
N VAL A 215 -25.88 4.72 10.03
CA VAL A 215 -26.14 3.29 10.15
C VAL A 215 -27.33 3.11 11.11
N PRO A 216 -28.51 2.63 10.63
CA PRO A 216 -29.63 2.36 11.53
C PRO A 216 -29.20 1.34 12.57
N ALA A 217 -29.54 1.63 13.85
CA ALA A 217 -29.30 0.68 14.93
C ALA A 217 -29.96 -0.66 14.55
N ALA A 218 -29.15 -1.73 14.44
CA ALA A 218 -29.69 -3.06 14.23
C ALA A 218 -30.64 -3.37 15.40
N ARG A 219 -31.93 -3.58 15.06
CA ARG A 219 -32.96 -3.95 16.01
C ARG A 219 -32.81 -5.41 16.42
#